data_49d9bbd180bffd55c210cbd0cbe56882
#
_entry.id   49d9bbd180bffd55c210cbd0cbe56882
#
_cell.length_a   1.000
_cell.length_b   1.000
_cell.length_c   1.000
_cell.angle_alpha   90.00
_cell.angle_beta   90.00
_cell.angle_gamma   90.00
#
_symmetry.space_group_name_H-M   'P 1'
#
loop_
_entity.id
_entity.type
_entity.pdbx_description
1 polymer ?
#
loop_
_entity_poly.entity_id
_entity_poly.type
_entity_poly.pdbx_seq_one_letter_code
_entity_poly.pdbx_strand_id
1 'polypeptide(L)' 'MKNLNGIDIDRIIEMAWEDRTTFDAIFETFGLNESEVISLMRRNLKPSSFKLWRK' A
#
# COMPACT_ATOMS: atom_id res chain seq x y z
N MET A 1 14.55 2.67 7.07
CA MET A 1 13.38 2.93 6.24
C MET A 1 13.75 2.85 4.77
N LYS A 2 12.92 2.23 3.98
CA LYS A 2 13.21 2.09 2.55
C LYS A 2 12.86 3.35 1.80
N ASN A 3 13.73 3.71 0.87
CA ASN A 3 13.50 4.86 0.01
C ASN A 3 12.61 4.42 -1.16
N LEU A 4 11.35 4.82 -1.10
CA LEU A 4 10.40 4.51 -2.16
C LEU A 4 10.26 5.73 -3.07
N ASN A 5 10.36 5.49 -4.37
CA ASN A 5 10.11 6.56 -5.34
C ASN A 5 8.63 6.56 -5.73
N GLY A 6 8.22 7.50 -6.57
CA GLY A 6 6.83 7.61 -6.99
C GLY A 6 6.31 6.37 -7.68
N ILE A 7 7.15 5.70 -8.46
CA ILE A 7 6.77 4.48 -9.16
C ILE A 7 6.51 3.35 -8.18
N ASP A 8 7.35 3.22 -7.16
CA ASP A 8 7.18 2.20 -6.15
C ASP A 8 5.91 2.43 -5.35
N ILE A 9 5.62 3.68 -5.00
CA ILE A 9 4.41 4.03 -4.26
C ILE A 9 3.18 3.69 -5.08
N ASP A 10 3.16 4.04 -6.37
CA ASP A 10 2.04 3.73 -7.26
C ASP A 10 1.83 2.23 -7.35
N ARG A 11 2.90 1.46 -7.42
CA ARG A 11 2.83 0.02 -7.50
C ARG A 11 2.25 -0.59 -6.23
N ILE A 12 2.67 -0.09 -5.08
CA ILE A 12 2.15 -0.57 -3.80
C ILE A 12 0.65 -0.28 -3.69
N ILE A 13 0.23 0.91 -4.11
CA ILE A 13 -1.18 1.28 -4.08
C ILE A 13 -1.97 0.35 -4.99
N GLU A 14 -1.47 0.08 -6.18
CA GLU A 14 -2.11 -0.83 -7.12
C GLU A 14 -2.24 -2.23 -6.53
N MET A 15 -1.17 -2.75 -5.94
CA MET A 15 -1.17 -4.07 -5.32
C MET A 15 -2.16 -4.14 -4.15
N ALA A 16 -2.22 -3.07 -3.35
CA ALA A 16 -3.10 -3.04 -2.18
C ALA A 16 -4.58 -3.02 -2.58
N TRP A 17 -4.91 -2.52 -3.76
CA TRP A 17 -6.28 -2.52 -4.25
C TRP A 17 -6.70 -3.85 -4.89
N GLU A 18 -5.76 -4.73 -5.20
CA GLU A 18 -6.08 -6.00 -5.81
C GLU A 18 -6.50 -7.04 -4.76
N ASP A 19 -7.61 -7.71 -5.00
CA ASP A 19 -8.12 -8.72 -4.09
C ASP A 19 -7.17 -9.91 -3.92
N ARG A 20 -6.37 -10.18 -4.94
CA ARG A 20 -5.46 -11.32 -4.93
C ARG A 20 -4.12 -11.03 -4.29
N THR A 21 -3.80 -9.75 -4.12
CA THR A 21 -2.51 -9.38 -3.54
C THR A 21 -2.65 -9.26 -2.04
N THR A 22 -1.83 -10.00 -1.31
CA THR A 22 -1.84 -9.99 0.13
C THR A 22 -0.77 -9.05 0.67
N PHE A 23 -0.88 -8.72 1.96
CA PHE A 23 0.16 -7.94 2.63
C PHE A 23 1.50 -8.69 2.62
N ASP A 24 1.46 -10.03 2.64
CA ASP A 24 2.67 -10.84 2.56
C ASP A 24 3.40 -10.61 1.24
N ALA A 25 2.65 -10.53 0.13
CA ALA A 25 3.24 -10.29 -1.18
C ALA A 25 3.91 -8.92 -1.23
N ILE A 26 3.27 -7.91 -0.65
CA ILE A 26 3.84 -6.56 -0.59
C ILE A 26 5.09 -6.56 0.28
N PHE A 27 5.06 -7.28 1.39
CA PHE A 27 6.22 -7.40 2.27
C PHE A 27 7.41 -8.02 1.54
N GLU A 28 7.18 -9.10 0.81
CA GLU A 28 8.25 -9.77 0.06
C GLU A 28 8.84 -8.89 -1.03
N THR A 29 7.99 -8.10 -1.69
CA THR A 29 8.43 -7.25 -2.80
C THR A 29 9.09 -5.96 -2.32
N PHE A 30 8.51 -5.31 -1.31
CA PHE A 30 8.94 -3.98 -0.88
C PHE A 30 9.45 -3.95 0.56
N GLY A 31 9.26 -5.02 1.31
CA GLY A 31 9.70 -5.07 2.70
C GLY A 31 8.83 -4.27 3.66
N LEU A 32 7.59 -3.96 3.26
CA LEU A 32 6.66 -3.20 4.10
C LEU A 32 5.67 -4.15 4.76
N ASN A 33 5.50 -4.01 6.07
CA ASN A 33 4.50 -4.80 6.78
C ASN A 33 3.12 -4.15 6.65
N GLU A 34 2.10 -4.79 7.22
CA GLU A 34 0.73 -4.31 7.10
C GLU A 34 0.56 -2.88 7.61
N SER A 35 1.12 -2.57 8.77
CA SER A 35 1.03 -1.23 9.34
C SER A 35 1.64 -0.18 8.44
N GLU A 36 2.77 -0.52 7.83
CA GLU A 36 3.46 0.39 6.93
C GLU A 36 2.67 0.63 5.64
N VAL A 37 2.04 -0.43 5.10
CA VAL A 37 1.19 -0.31 3.92
C VAL A 37 -0.02 0.57 4.24
N ILE A 38 -0.65 0.36 5.38
CA ILE A 38 -1.80 1.16 5.78
C ILE A 38 -1.41 2.64 5.90
N SER A 39 -0.27 2.92 6.50
CA SER A 39 0.22 4.29 6.64
C SER A 39 0.48 4.93 5.28
N LEU A 40 1.07 4.16 4.37
CA LEU A 40 1.35 4.63 3.01
C LEU A 40 0.06 4.95 2.27
N MET A 41 -0.94 4.07 2.36
CA MET A 41 -2.23 4.28 1.72
C MET A 41 -2.93 5.52 2.29
N ARG A 42 -2.85 5.70 3.61
CA ARG A 42 -3.45 6.86 4.26
C ARG A 42 -2.88 8.17 3.75
N ARG A 43 -1.57 8.20 3.50
CA ARG A 43 -0.88 9.39 3.00
C ARG A 43 -1.19 9.69 1.54
N ASN A 44 -1.42 8.65 0.75
CA ASN A 44 -1.52 8.80 -0.70
C ASN A 44 -2.93 8.75 -1.24
N LEU A 45 -3.90 8.30 -0.46
CA LEU A 45 -5.29 8.27 -0.86
C LEU A 45 -6.07 9.41 -0.22
N LYS A 46 -7.10 9.86 -0.93
CA LYS A 46 -8.05 10.80 -0.33
C LYS A 46 -8.78 10.10 0.81
N PRO A 47 -9.25 10.84 1.83
CA PRO A 47 -9.94 10.21 2.96
C PRO A 47 -11.09 9.29 2.56
N SER A 48 -11.88 9.67 1.57
CA SER A 48 -12.99 8.83 1.10
C SER A 48 -12.49 7.54 0.47
N SER A 49 -11.45 7.63 -0.34
CA SER A 49 -10.86 6.46 -0.99
C SER A 49 -10.22 5.54 0.05
N PHE A 50 -9.55 6.11 1.03
CA PHE A 50 -8.93 5.33 2.10
C PHE A 50 -9.98 4.54 2.88
N LYS A 51 -11.12 5.16 3.18
CA LYS A 51 -12.22 4.48 3.87
C LYS A 51 -12.75 3.32 3.06
N LEU A 52 -12.89 3.49 1.74
CA LEU A 52 -13.33 2.42 0.86
C LEU A 52 -12.35 1.26 0.86
N TRP A 53 -11.07 1.58 0.82
CA TRP A 53 -10.04 0.55 0.82
C TRP A 53 -10.02 -0.25 2.13
N ARG A 54 -10.29 0.41 3.25
CA ARG A 54 -10.27 -0.26 4.57
C ARG A 54 -11.49 -1.11 4.85
N LYS A 55 -12.51 -1.03 4.04
CA LYS A 55 -13.73 -1.79 4.24
C LYS A 55 -13.55 -3.29 4.17
#